data_2bbc37317f9952c8358723fa95eb0572
#
_entry.id   2bbc37317f9952c8358723fa95eb0572
#
_cell.length_a   1.000
_cell.length_b   1.000
_cell.length_c   1.000
_cell.angle_alpha   90.00
_cell.angle_beta   90.00
_cell.angle_gamma   90.00
#
_symmetry.space_group_name_H-M   'P 1'
#
loop_
_entity.id
_entity.type
_entity.pdbx_description
1 polymer ?
#
loop_
_entity_poly.entity_id
_entity_poly.type
_entity_poly.pdbx_seq_one_letter_code
_entity_poly.pdbx_strand_id
1 'polypeptide(L)'
;HMLEDYRLHQVLTRRYYASKNPITLNAYYLNLYTDYLDFLNSTELSASTIGHYKGISRAFMDYLQQRKIGTIENITMDVCNSYLKTLAGYSFKTIEQNVCGIRHFLRFIYSIGILSTDYAEKIHMPAVSKSAKIPSAWKLDELKAMLSVIDRNSPIGKRDYAMILLACVLGLRIGDIKNLRFQNFNWEDKKLSLIQHKTHKPLTLPIPDAVGWAVIDYIKNGRPQYYESDQVFLKHMPPFDPIGNENHMQQQLVRYMRKAGIDQRTKKHSGFHSLRHSAGSMLLEMETP
;
A
#
# COMPACT_ATOMS: atom_id res chain seq x y z
N HIS A 1 12.52 -20.71 -11.91
CA HIS A 1 12.71 -19.59 -10.93
C HIS A 1 12.88 -20.09 -9.50
N MET A 2 11.97 -20.93 -8.90
CA MET A 2 12.11 -21.45 -7.54
C MET A 2 13.35 -22.36 -7.39
N LEU A 3 13.52 -23.29 -8.35
CA LEU A 3 14.67 -24.20 -8.41
C LEU A 3 15.97 -23.45 -8.68
N GLU A 4 15.94 -22.40 -9.49
CA GLU A 4 17.10 -21.51 -9.73
C GLU A 4 17.48 -20.74 -8.47
N ASP A 5 16.51 -20.20 -7.73
CA ASP A 5 16.76 -19.50 -6.47
C ASP A 5 17.41 -20.42 -5.43
N TYR A 6 16.88 -21.66 -5.33
CA TYR A 6 17.46 -22.67 -4.44
C TYR A 6 18.85 -23.12 -4.91
N ARG A 7 19.05 -23.27 -6.22
CA ARG A 7 20.35 -23.67 -6.79
C ARG A 7 21.43 -22.61 -6.57
N LEU A 8 21.07 -21.32 -6.67
CA LEU A 8 21.99 -20.21 -6.52
C LEU A 8 22.30 -19.86 -5.06
N HIS A 9 21.33 -19.98 -4.18
CA HIS A 9 21.41 -19.47 -2.82
C HIS A 9 21.30 -20.54 -1.74
N GLN A 10 21.03 -21.79 -2.11
CA GLN A 10 20.77 -22.92 -1.20
C GLN A 10 19.63 -22.67 -0.19
N VAL A 11 18.89 -21.58 -0.38
CA VAL A 11 17.71 -21.20 0.41
C VAL A 11 16.70 -20.55 -0.52
N LEU A 12 15.42 -20.70 -0.18
CA LEU A 12 14.34 -19.96 -0.86
C LEU A 12 14.32 -18.53 -0.32
N THR A 13 14.84 -17.58 -1.10
CA THR A 13 14.96 -16.17 -0.72
C THR A 13 13.63 -15.42 -0.79
N ARG A 14 12.63 -15.99 -1.45
CA ARG A 14 11.29 -15.43 -1.59
C ARG A 14 10.22 -16.52 -1.52
N ARG A 15 9.02 -16.13 -1.10
CA ARG A 15 7.88 -17.02 -1.16
C ARG A 15 7.39 -17.12 -2.62
N TYR A 16 7.51 -18.31 -3.19
CA TYR A 16 6.85 -18.64 -4.43
C TYR A 16 5.41 -19.02 -4.10
N TYR A 17 4.49 -18.14 -4.42
CA TYR A 17 3.10 -18.54 -4.46
C TYR A 17 2.94 -19.41 -5.70
N ALA A 18 2.52 -20.66 -5.54
CA ALA A 18 1.96 -21.40 -6.64
C ALA A 18 0.92 -20.49 -7.31
N SER A 19 0.96 -20.37 -8.63
CA SER A 19 -0.12 -19.71 -9.36
C SER A 19 -1.41 -20.38 -8.88
N LYS A 20 -2.21 -19.66 -8.10
CA LYS A 20 -3.54 -20.16 -7.74
C LYS A 20 -4.20 -20.45 -9.06
N ASN A 21 -4.72 -21.66 -9.22
CA ASN A 21 -5.55 -21.97 -10.37
C ASN A 21 -6.48 -20.80 -10.60
N PRO A 22 -6.54 -20.24 -11.81
CA PRO A 22 -7.37 -19.08 -12.05
C PRO A 22 -8.78 -19.43 -11.59
N ILE A 23 -9.34 -18.66 -10.67
CA ILE A 23 -10.73 -18.85 -10.24
C ILE A 23 -11.57 -18.75 -11.49
N THR A 24 -12.25 -19.85 -11.86
CA THR A 24 -13.14 -19.89 -13.01
C THR A 24 -14.57 -19.87 -12.49
N LEU A 25 -15.25 -18.74 -12.70
CA LEU A 25 -16.67 -18.62 -12.37
C LEU A 25 -17.51 -19.23 -13.50
N ASN A 26 -18.63 -19.86 -13.14
CA ASN A 26 -19.63 -20.29 -14.13
C ASN A 26 -20.28 -19.07 -14.80
N ALA A 27 -21.06 -19.30 -15.85
CA ALA A 27 -21.66 -18.21 -16.63
C ALA A 27 -22.52 -17.27 -15.80
N TYR A 28 -23.32 -17.79 -14.85
CA TYR A 28 -24.15 -16.98 -13.97
C TYR A 28 -23.32 -16.03 -13.09
N TYR A 29 -22.37 -16.57 -12.36
CA TYR A 29 -21.50 -15.76 -11.48
C TYR A 29 -20.55 -14.86 -12.26
N LEU A 30 -20.16 -15.25 -13.47
CA LEU A 30 -19.33 -14.40 -14.32
C LEU A 30 -20.09 -13.15 -14.78
N ASN A 31 -21.35 -13.30 -15.21
CA ASN A 31 -22.20 -12.17 -15.59
C ASN A 31 -22.42 -11.24 -14.38
N LEU A 32 -22.81 -11.80 -13.24
CA LEU A 32 -22.99 -11.03 -12.02
C LEU A 32 -21.71 -10.29 -11.57
N TYR A 33 -20.57 -10.94 -11.75
CA TYR A 33 -19.26 -10.30 -11.49
C TYR A 33 -19.00 -9.15 -12.44
N THR A 34 -19.33 -9.30 -13.72
CA THR A 34 -19.17 -8.24 -14.73
C THR A 34 -20.05 -7.02 -14.39
N ASP A 35 -21.32 -7.24 -14.06
CA ASP A 35 -22.22 -6.17 -13.63
C ASP A 35 -21.69 -5.43 -12.40
N TYR A 36 -21.15 -6.18 -11.44
CA TYR A 36 -20.52 -5.58 -10.26
C TYR A 36 -19.25 -4.80 -10.59
N LEU A 37 -18.44 -5.24 -11.56
CA LEU A 37 -17.27 -4.49 -12.04
C LEU A 37 -17.68 -3.15 -12.67
N ASP A 38 -18.72 -3.15 -13.47
CA ASP A 38 -19.25 -1.94 -14.10
C ASP A 38 -19.78 -0.97 -13.05
N PHE A 39 -20.50 -1.49 -12.07
CA PHE A 39 -20.92 -0.71 -10.91
C PHE A 39 -19.73 -0.11 -10.15
N LEU A 40 -18.70 -0.89 -9.82
CA LEU A 40 -17.51 -0.38 -9.14
C LEU A 40 -16.79 0.72 -9.93
N ASN A 41 -16.73 0.58 -11.25
CA ASN A 41 -16.10 1.56 -12.13
C ASN A 41 -16.91 2.87 -12.26
N SER A 42 -18.21 2.83 -11.99
CA SER A 42 -19.07 4.04 -11.94
C SER A 42 -18.98 4.79 -10.60
N THR A 43 -18.33 4.21 -9.58
CA THR A 43 -18.18 4.84 -8.27
C THR A 43 -16.94 5.73 -8.19
N GLU A 44 -16.93 6.68 -7.26
CA GLU A 44 -15.76 7.53 -6.95
C GLU A 44 -14.70 6.83 -6.07
N LEU A 45 -14.75 5.50 -5.95
CA LEU A 45 -13.81 4.74 -5.14
C LEU A 45 -12.40 4.76 -5.74
N SER A 46 -11.40 4.76 -4.87
CA SER A 46 -10.01 4.65 -5.33
C SER A 46 -9.75 3.34 -6.07
N ALA A 47 -8.86 3.34 -7.08
CA ALA A 47 -8.47 2.14 -7.82
C ALA A 47 -8.00 0.99 -6.90
N SER A 48 -7.35 1.32 -5.78
CA SER A 48 -6.96 0.33 -4.76
C SER A 48 -8.17 -0.30 -4.07
N THR A 49 -9.17 0.50 -3.71
CA THR A 49 -10.42 0.00 -3.09
C THR A 49 -11.19 -0.87 -4.06
N ILE A 50 -11.31 -0.43 -5.31
CA ILE A 50 -11.93 -1.21 -6.40
C ILE A 50 -11.21 -2.55 -6.56
N GLY A 51 -9.87 -2.55 -6.60
CA GLY A 51 -9.08 -3.78 -6.71
C GLY A 51 -9.32 -4.75 -5.55
N HIS A 52 -9.43 -4.25 -4.31
CA HIS A 52 -9.78 -5.07 -3.16
C HIS A 52 -11.18 -5.66 -3.26
N TYR A 53 -12.18 -4.85 -3.61
CA TYR A 53 -13.56 -5.32 -3.74
C TYR A 53 -13.72 -6.35 -4.87
N LYS A 54 -13.06 -6.15 -6.00
CA LYS A 54 -12.97 -7.13 -7.09
C LYS A 54 -12.45 -8.49 -6.62
N GLY A 55 -11.35 -8.49 -5.87
CA GLY A 55 -10.75 -9.72 -5.36
C GLY A 55 -11.66 -10.44 -4.36
N ILE A 56 -12.27 -9.69 -3.44
CA ILE A 56 -13.12 -10.23 -2.38
C ILE A 56 -14.42 -10.81 -2.95
N SER A 57 -15.10 -10.07 -3.83
CA SER A 57 -16.35 -10.53 -4.43
C SER A 57 -16.14 -11.78 -5.29
N ARG A 58 -15.04 -11.81 -6.07
CA ARG A 58 -14.68 -12.99 -6.86
C ARG A 58 -14.43 -14.22 -5.98
N ALA A 59 -13.70 -14.06 -4.87
CA ALA A 59 -13.44 -15.15 -3.94
C ALA A 59 -14.72 -15.65 -3.26
N PHE A 60 -15.64 -14.74 -2.96
CA PHE A 60 -16.93 -15.09 -2.37
C PHE A 60 -17.82 -15.85 -3.37
N MET A 61 -17.91 -15.41 -4.62
CA MET A 61 -18.66 -16.11 -5.67
C MET A 61 -18.08 -17.51 -5.95
N ASP A 62 -16.75 -17.65 -5.97
CA ASP A 62 -16.09 -18.94 -6.09
C ASP A 62 -16.46 -19.90 -4.94
N TYR A 63 -16.49 -19.37 -3.71
CA TYR A 63 -16.95 -20.13 -2.56
C TYR A 63 -18.40 -20.58 -2.69
N LEU A 64 -19.30 -19.70 -3.16
CA LEU A 64 -20.71 -20.06 -3.41
C LEU A 64 -20.83 -21.17 -4.44
N GLN A 65 -20.08 -21.05 -5.54
CA GLN A 65 -20.03 -22.06 -6.58
C GLN A 65 -19.52 -23.42 -6.07
N GLN A 66 -18.44 -23.42 -5.27
CA GLN A 66 -17.91 -24.65 -4.66
C GLN A 66 -18.90 -25.32 -3.70
N ARG A 67 -19.78 -24.53 -3.06
CA ARG A 67 -20.89 -25.00 -2.21
C ARG A 67 -22.12 -25.41 -3.01
N LYS A 68 -22.04 -25.44 -4.35
CA LYS A 68 -23.13 -25.78 -5.27
C LYS A 68 -24.37 -24.87 -5.10
N ILE A 69 -24.16 -23.64 -4.68
CA ILE A 69 -25.20 -22.60 -4.67
C ILE A 69 -25.28 -22.09 -6.11
N GLY A 70 -26.30 -22.49 -6.84
CA GLY A 70 -26.43 -22.23 -8.28
C GLY A 70 -26.59 -20.75 -8.60
N THR A 71 -27.36 -20.04 -7.78
CA THR A 71 -27.64 -18.62 -7.94
C THR A 71 -27.60 -17.90 -6.59
N ILE A 72 -27.35 -16.58 -6.63
CA ILE A 72 -27.14 -15.80 -5.41
C ILE A 72 -28.44 -15.54 -4.63
N GLU A 73 -29.59 -15.69 -5.26
CA GLU A 73 -30.91 -15.59 -4.63
C GLU A 73 -31.08 -16.64 -3.52
N ASN A 74 -30.37 -17.75 -3.63
CA ASN A 74 -30.42 -18.86 -2.66
C ASN A 74 -29.46 -18.66 -1.47
N ILE A 75 -28.83 -17.48 -1.36
CA ILE A 75 -27.92 -17.18 -0.25
C ILE A 75 -28.69 -17.04 1.06
N THR A 76 -28.10 -17.52 2.14
CA THR A 76 -28.60 -17.35 3.51
C THR A 76 -27.55 -16.74 4.40
N MET A 77 -27.94 -16.23 5.58
CA MET A 77 -26.98 -15.75 6.57
C MET A 77 -25.99 -16.83 7.01
N ASP A 78 -26.45 -18.09 7.08
CA ASP A 78 -25.56 -19.21 7.44
C ASP A 78 -24.46 -19.43 6.40
N VAL A 79 -24.76 -19.24 5.12
CA VAL A 79 -23.78 -19.30 4.06
C VAL A 79 -22.78 -18.15 4.19
N CYS A 80 -23.24 -16.92 4.44
CA CYS A 80 -22.36 -15.78 4.67
C CYS A 80 -21.44 -15.98 5.88
N ASN A 81 -22.03 -16.44 6.99
CA ASN A 81 -21.27 -16.73 8.21
C ASN A 81 -20.27 -17.88 8.01
N SER A 82 -20.65 -18.90 7.24
CA SER A 82 -19.75 -20.02 6.90
C SER A 82 -18.57 -19.56 6.05
N TYR A 83 -18.77 -18.62 5.12
CA TYR A 83 -17.68 -18.00 4.40
C TYR A 83 -16.75 -17.21 5.32
N LEU A 84 -17.30 -16.39 6.23
CA LEU A 84 -16.50 -15.63 7.18
C LEU A 84 -15.67 -16.53 8.09
N LYS A 85 -16.19 -17.72 8.46
CA LYS A 85 -15.43 -18.72 9.23
C LYS A 85 -14.23 -19.26 8.45
N THR A 86 -14.25 -19.30 7.11
CA THR A 86 -13.08 -19.71 6.31
C THR A 86 -11.93 -18.71 6.41
N LEU A 87 -12.19 -17.49 6.86
CA LEU A 87 -11.20 -16.45 7.11
C LEU A 87 -10.54 -16.56 8.49
N ALA A 88 -10.93 -17.55 9.31
CA ALA A 88 -10.27 -17.82 10.58
C ALA A 88 -8.77 -18.09 10.36
N GLY A 89 -7.91 -17.46 11.15
CA GLY A 89 -6.45 -17.51 10.96
C GLY A 89 -5.84 -16.37 10.16
N TYR A 90 -6.63 -15.57 9.46
CA TYR A 90 -6.14 -14.32 8.90
C TYR A 90 -6.02 -13.21 9.96
N SER A 91 -5.25 -12.16 9.64
CA SER A 91 -5.18 -11.00 10.54
C SER A 91 -6.56 -10.33 10.65
N PHE A 92 -6.82 -9.73 11.83
CA PHE A 92 -8.07 -8.97 12.03
C PHE A 92 -8.31 -7.93 10.92
N LYS A 93 -7.25 -7.23 10.49
CA LYS A 93 -7.35 -6.25 9.40
C LYS A 93 -7.76 -6.88 8.08
N THR A 94 -7.29 -8.09 7.79
CA THR A 94 -7.68 -8.85 6.60
C THR A 94 -9.15 -9.26 6.67
N ILE A 95 -9.60 -9.74 7.84
CA ILE A 95 -11.01 -10.09 8.07
C ILE A 95 -11.90 -8.85 7.91
N GLU A 96 -11.53 -7.73 8.52
CA GLU A 96 -12.23 -6.44 8.39
C GLU A 96 -12.40 -6.04 6.92
N GLN A 97 -11.33 -6.09 6.14
CA GLN A 97 -11.37 -5.77 4.71
C GLN A 97 -12.29 -6.70 3.93
N ASN A 98 -12.27 -8.00 4.23
CA ASN A 98 -13.17 -8.98 3.59
C ASN A 98 -14.63 -8.70 3.95
N VAL A 99 -14.93 -8.45 5.22
CA VAL A 99 -16.31 -8.10 5.66
C VAL A 99 -16.79 -6.83 4.95
N CYS A 100 -15.96 -5.79 4.87
CA CYS A 100 -16.32 -4.57 4.15
C CYS A 100 -16.60 -4.83 2.66
N GLY A 101 -15.75 -5.62 1.99
CA GLY A 101 -15.92 -5.95 0.58
C GLY A 101 -17.17 -6.79 0.31
N ILE A 102 -17.45 -7.79 1.17
CA ILE A 102 -18.66 -8.61 1.06
C ILE A 102 -19.92 -7.76 1.29
N ARG A 103 -19.92 -6.92 2.31
CA ARG A 103 -21.07 -6.00 2.56
C ARG A 103 -21.32 -5.09 1.36
N HIS A 104 -20.25 -4.55 0.76
CA HIS A 104 -20.40 -3.70 -0.42
C HIS A 104 -20.99 -4.47 -1.60
N PHE A 105 -20.53 -5.70 -1.83
CA PHE A 105 -21.06 -6.57 -2.86
C PHE A 105 -22.53 -6.94 -2.62
N LEU A 106 -22.89 -7.35 -1.40
CA LEU A 106 -24.28 -7.73 -1.07
C LEU A 106 -25.24 -6.55 -1.15
N ARG A 107 -24.80 -5.32 -0.79
CA ARG A 107 -25.61 -4.12 -1.00
C ARG A 107 -25.88 -3.85 -2.48
N PHE A 108 -24.87 -4.05 -3.33
CA PHE A 108 -25.06 -3.95 -4.77
C PHE A 108 -26.11 -4.95 -5.24
N ILE A 109 -26.02 -6.24 -4.87
CA ILE A 109 -26.96 -7.29 -5.26
C ILE A 109 -28.38 -6.98 -4.76
N TYR A 110 -28.50 -6.44 -3.55
CA TYR A 110 -29.77 -5.98 -3.00
C TYR A 110 -30.31 -4.77 -3.77
N SER A 111 -29.47 -3.81 -4.11
CA SER A 111 -29.89 -2.58 -4.81
C SER A 111 -30.39 -2.82 -6.24
N ILE A 112 -29.93 -3.89 -6.89
CA ILE A 112 -30.42 -4.29 -8.23
C ILE A 112 -31.61 -5.28 -8.15
N GLY A 113 -32.15 -5.53 -6.94
CA GLY A 113 -33.37 -6.32 -6.73
C GLY A 113 -33.21 -7.84 -6.82
N ILE A 114 -32.00 -8.37 -6.91
CA ILE A 114 -31.76 -9.82 -6.93
C ILE A 114 -31.98 -10.45 -5.55
N LEU A 115 -31.57 -9.76 -4.49
CA LEU A 115 -31.86 -10.18 -3.12
C LEU A 115 -33.05 -9.41 -2.56
N SER A 116 -33.98 -10.11 -1.90
CA SER A 116 -35.14 -9.51 -1.19
C SER A 116 -34.77 -8.95 0.20
N THR A 117 -33.58 -9.32 0.71
CA THR A 117 -33.12 -8.93 2.04
C THR A 117 -31.72 -8.34 1.95
N ASP A 118 -31.48 -7.20 2.61
CA ASP A 118 -30.11 -6.66 2.77
C ASP A 118 -29.33 -7.47 3.82
N TYR A 119 -28.59 -8.47 3.33
CA TYR A 119 -27.71 -9.25 4.19
C TYR A 119 -26.48 -8.45 4.66
N ALA A 120 -26.12 -7.36 4.00
CA ALA A 120 -24.97 -6.56 4.38
C ALA A 120 -25.12 -5.93 5.77
N GLU A 121 -26.34 -5.57 6.16
CA GLU A 121 -26.61 -5.03 7.49
C GLU A 121 -26.52 -6.09 8.59
N LYS A 122 -26.85 -7.34 8.26
CA LYS A 122 -26.87 -8.47 9.20
C LYS A 122 -25.47 -9.09 9.43
N ILE A 123 -24.53 -8.87 8.54
CA ILE A 123 -23.16 -9.33 8.73
C ILE A 123 -22.49 -8.45 9.78
N HIS A 124 -22.12 -9.01 10.92
CA HIS A 124 -21.42 -8.29 11.98
C HIS A 124 -19.90 -8.44 11.85
N MET A 125 -19.20 -7.37 12.22
CA MET A 125 -17.73 -7.45 12.37
C MET A 125 -17.43 -8.36 13.55
N PRO A 126 -16.45 -9.29 13.40
CA PRO A 126 -16.00 -10.07 14.54
C PRO A 126 -15.58 -9.13 15.68
N ALA A 127 -16.12 -9.37 16.87
CA ALA A 127 -15.72 -8.66 18.06
C ALA A 127 -14.27 -9.06 18.40
N VAL A 128 -13.32 -8.21 18.06
CA VAL A 128 -11.93 -8.39 18.46
C VAL A 128 -11.57 -7.26 19.40
N SER A 129 -11.02 -7.63 20.56
CA SER A 129 -10.42 -6.66 21.46
C SER A 129 -9.45 -5.78 20.66
N LYS A 130 -9.76 -4.50 20.58
CA LYS A 130 -8.82 -3.49 20.09
C LYS A 130 -7.73 -3.33 21.14
N SER A 131 -6.86 -4.35 21.28
CA SER A 131 -5.60 -4.11 21.96
C SER A 131 -4.96 -2.95 21.21
N ALA A 132 -4.82 -1.81 21.87
CA ALA A 132 -4.21 -0.61 21.32
C ALA A 132 -2.83 -1.02 20.81
N LYS A 133 -2.73 -1.28 19.50
CA LYS A 133 -1.43 -1.49 18.87
C LYS A 133 -0.76 -0.12 18.88
N ILE A 134 0.11 0.08 19.85
CA ILE A 134 1.03 1.22 19.85
C ILE A 134 1.75 1.16 18.49
N PRO A 135 1.64 2.21 17.65
CA PRO A 135 2.37 2.26 16.40
C PRO A 135 3.85 2.02 16.71
N SER A 136 4.47 1.04 16.06
CA SER A 136 5.90 0.81 16.23
C SER A 136 6.64 1.97 15.57
N ALA A 137 7.07 2.94 16.35
CA ALA A 137 7.97 3.98 15.90
C ALA A 137 9.38 3.40 15.73
N TRP A 138 10.10 3.90 14.76
CA TRP A 138 11.52 3.61 14.58
C TRP A 138 12.31 4.29 15.68
N LYS A 139 13.31 3.60 16.20
CA LYS A 139 14.31 4.24 17.04
C LYS A 139 15.19 5.12 16.16
N LEU A 140 15.61 6.24 16.70
CA LEU A 140 16.43 7.20 15.99
C LEU A 140 17.73 6.60 15.46
N ASP A 141 18.43 5.80 16.29
CA ASP A 141 19.67 5.11 15.89
C ASP A 141 19.43 4.15 14.71
N GLU A 142 18.28 3.49 14.67
CA GLU A 142 17.92 2.63 13.53
C GLU A 142 17.71 3.43 12.24
N LEU A 143 17.09 4.61 12.34
CA LEU A 143 16.91 5.51 11.19
C LEU A 143 18.27 6.04 10.71
N LYS A 144 19.12 6.46 11.63
CA LYS A 144 20.49 6.89 11.31
C LYS A 144 21.29 5.77 10.66
N ALA A 145 21.28 4.55 11.22
CA ALA A 145 21.94 3.40 10.66
C ALA A 145 21.40 3.04 9.26
N MET A 146 20.09 3.13 9.06
CA MET A 146 19.49 2.89 7.73
C MET A 146 19.89 3.96 6.72
N LEU A 147 19.91 5.23 7.10
CA LEU A 147 20.30 6.32 6.21
C LEU A 147 21.81 6.26 5.84
N SER A 148 22.67 5.82 6.77
CA SER A 148 24.12 5.74 6.55
C SER A 148 24.53 4.67 5.54
N VAL A 149 23.73 3.62 5.34
CA VAL A 149 24.04 2.54 4.37
C VAL A 149 23.56 2.83 2.95
N ILE A 150 22.91 3.98 2.72
CA ILE A 150 22.46 4.40 1.40
C ILE A 150 23.64 5.00 0.65
N ASP A 151 24.01 4.41 -0.49
CA ASP A 151 25.05 4.93 -1.36
C ASP A 151 24.60 6.22 -2.08
N ARG A 152 24.94 7.36 -1.51
CA ARG A 152 24.62 8.69 -2.06
C ARG A 152 25.45 9.08 -3.27
N ASN A 153 26.42 8.28 -3.69
CA ASN A 153 27.16 8.51 -4.94
C ASN A 153 26.37 7.99 -6.15
N SER A 154 25.45 7.05 -5.93
CA SER A 154 24.58 6.54 -6.99
C SER A 154 23.30 7.39 -7.18
N PRO A 155 22.85 7.59 -8.43
CA PRO A 155 21.59 8.30 -8.72
C PRO A 155 20.36 7.73 -7.98
N ILE A 156 20.26 6.40 -7.90
CA ILE A 156 19.20 5.71 -7.18
C ILE A 156 19.29 5.98 -5.68
N GLY A 157 20.51 5.94 -5.13
CA GLY A 157 20.70 6.20 -3.71
C GLY A 157 20.37 7.64 -3.32
N LYS A 158 20.70 8.65 -4.15
CA LYS A 158 20.30 10.04 -3.95
C LYS A 158 18.77 10.16 -3.91
N ARG A 159 18.06 9.52 -4.85
CA ARG A 159 16.60 9.47 -4.88
C ARG A 159 16.03 8.87 -3.61
N ASP A 160 16.49 7.67 -3.28
CA ASP A 160 15.95 6.90 -2.16
C ASP A 160 16.23 7.60 -0.82
N TYR A 161 17.40 8.21 -0.68
CA TYR A 161 17.76 9.01 0.49
C TYR A 161 16.84 10.21 0.68
N ALA A 162 16.59 10.99 -0.39
CA ALA A 162 15.68 12.13 -0.35
C ALA A 162 14.23 11.69 -0.02
N MET A 163 13.74 10.61 -0.64
CA MET A 163 12.39 10.11 -0.37
C MET A 163 12.23 9.59 1.06
N ILE A 164 13.25 8.93 1.62
CA ILE A 164 13.23 8.43 2.99
C ILE A 164 13.26 9.60 3.97
N LEU A 165 14.07 10.64 3.73
CA LEU A 165 14.09 11.85 4.57
C LEU A 165 12.73 12.57 4.56
N LEU A 166 12.09 12.73 3.40
CA LEU A 166 10.75 13.31 3.31
C LEU A 166 9.72 12.51 4.13
N ALA A 167 9.87 11.19 4.20
CA ALA A 167 8.99 10.35 5.00
C ALA A 167 9.29 10.42 6.49
N CYS A 168 10.56 10.33 6.91
CA CYS A 168 10.91 10.25 8.32
C CYS A 168 11.07 11.61 9.02
N VAL A 169 11.31 12.71 8.30
CA VAL A 169 11.42 14.07 8.85
C VAL A 169 10.10 14.84 8.71
N LEU A 170 9.57 14.91 7.47
CA LEU A 170 8.32 15.65 7.22
C LEU A 170 7.06 14.80 7.42
N GLY A 171 7.19 13.52 7.70
CA GLY A 171 6.05 12.64 7.91
C GLY A 171 5.14 12.47 6.70
N LEU A 172 5.65 12.64 5.48
CA LEU A 172 4.86 12.50 4.27
C LEU A 172 4.51 11.04 3.97
N ARG A 173 3.34 10.82 3.39
CA ARG A 173 2.99 9.48 2.87
C ARG A 173 3.76 9.20 1.60
N ILE A 174 4.12 7.94 1.37
CA ILE A 174 4.85 7.54 0.14
C ILE A 174 4.08 7.91 -1.13
N GLY A 175 2.73 7.85 -1.11
CA GLY A 175 1.92 8.29 -2.24
C GLY A 175 2.05 9.78 -2.52
N ASP A 176 2.13 10.61 -1.48
CA ASP A 176 2.34 12.05 -1.63
C ASP A 176 3.76 12.33 -2.13
N ILE A 177 4.79 11.67 -1.58
CA ILE A 177 6.19 11.82 -2.00
C ILE A 177 6.38 11.47 -3.48
N LYS A 178 5.82 10.37 -3.95
CA LYS A 178 5.91 9.94 -5.36
C LYS A 178 5.33 10.96 -6.33
N ASN A 179 4.29 11.67 -5.91
CA ASN A 179 3.57 12.63 -6.72
C ASN A 179 4.07 14.08 -6.56
N LEU A 180 5.16 14.30 -5.80
CA LEU A 180 5.73 15.65 -5.66
C LEU A 180 6.22 16.18 -7.01
N ARG A 181 5.85 17.44 -7.27
CA ARG A 181 6.22 18.20 -8.45
C ARG A 181 7.15 19.35 -8.07
N PHE A 182 7.91 19.88 -9.02
CA PHE A 182 8.79 21.03 -8.78
C PHE A 182 8.04 22.21 -8.17
N GLN A 183 6.83 22.51 -8.65
CA GLN A 183 6.00 23.59 -8.13
C GLN A 183 5.57 23.42 -6.67
N ASN A 184 5.70 22.23 -6.07
CA ASN A 184 5.38 22.03 -4.67
C ASN A 184 6.45 22.62 -3.73
N PHE A 185 7.64 22.91 -4.25
CA PHE A 185 8.78 23.41 -3.48
C PHE A 185 8.94 24.90 -3.67
N ASN A 186 8.69 25.68 -2.62
CA ASN A 186 9.13 27.07 -2.55
C ASN A 186 10.48 27.09 -1.81
N TRP A 187 11.55 27.24 -2.61
CA TRP A 187 12.93 27.19 -2.10
C TRP A 187 13.31 28.47 -1.35
N GLU A 188 12.74 29.62 -1.71
CA GLU A 188 13.00 30.91 -1.06
C GLU A 188 12.46 30.91 0.36
N ASP A 189 11.19 30.51 0.53
CA ASP A 189 10.53 30.45 1.82
C ASP A 189 10.81 29.13 2.58
N LYS A 190 11.56 28.21 1.97
CA LYS A 190 11.79 26.84 2.50
C LYS A 190 10.49 26.15 2.87
N LYS A 191 9.48 26.16 1.99
CA LYS A 191 8.17 25.56 2.21
C LYS A 191 7.84 24.51 1.15
N LEU A 192 7.24 23.43 1.60
CA LEU A 192 6.65 22.38 0.77
C LEU A 192 5.13 22.44 0.87
N SER A 193 4.44 22.70 -0.26
CA SER A 193 2.98 22.80 -0.32
C SER A 193 2.42 21.81 -1.31
N LEU A 194 1.46 21.00 -0.87
CA LEU A 194 0.82 19.97 -1.70
C LEU A 194 -0.62 19.71 -1.29
N ILE A 195 -1.41 19.11 -2.19
CA ILE A 195 -2.69 18.51 -1.87
C ILE A 195 -2.46 17.01 -1.62
N GLN A 196 -2.78 16.53 -0.42
CA GLN A 196 -2.58 15.12 -0.05
C GLN A 196 -3.41 14.19 -0.93
N HIS A 197 -2.78 13.22 -1.59
CA HIS A 197 -3.44 12.29 -2.52
C HIS A 197 -4.58 11.48 -1.88
N LYS A 198 -4.46 11.08 -0.62
CA LYS A 198 -5.45 10.22 0.04
C LYS A 198 -6.63 11.00 0.66
N THR A 199 -6.41 12.21 1.11
CA THR A 199 -7.39 12.98 1.90
C THR A 199 -7.89 14.22 1.17
N HIS A 200 -7.27 14.56 0.04
CA HIS A 200 -7.54 15.76 -0.78
C HIS A 200 -7.45 17.08 0.03
N LYS A 201 -6.73 17.06 1.17
CA LYS A 201 -6.54 18.24 2.02
C LYS A 201 -5.22 18.93 1.67
N PRO A 202 -5.20 20.26 1.64
CA PRO A 202 -3.96 21.02 1.49
C PRO A 202 -3.06 20.79 2.71
N LEU A 203 -1.75 20.76 2.47
CA LEU A 203 -0.71 20.60 3.47
C LEU A 203 0.46 21.50 3.11
N THR A 204 0.91 22.33 4.05
CA THR A 204 2.14 23.13 3.92
C THR A 204 3.05 22.81 5.09
N LEU A 205 4.32 22.51 4.81
CA LEU A 205 5.33 22.13 5.79
C LEU A 205 6.60 22.96 5.56
N PRO A 206 7.35 23.32 6.62
CA PRO A 206 8.70 23.86 6.48
C PRO A 206 9.63 22.76 5.94
N ILE A 207 10.63 23.14 5.15
CA ILE A 207 11.66 22.23 4.62
C ILE A 207 12.93 22.46 5.44
N PRO A 208 13.31 21.53 6.34
CA PRO A 208 14.62 21.58 7.00
C PRO A 208 15.75 21.48 5.96
N ASP A 209 16.88 22.16 6.22
CA ASP A 209 17.99 22.24 5.29
C ASP A 209 18.50 20.87 4.83
N ALA A 210 18.59 19.90 5.74
CA ALA A 210 19.03 18.55 5.41
C ALA A 210 18.10 17.86 4.39
N VAL A 211 16.79 18.08 4.49
CA VAL A 211 15.80 17.54 3.53
C VAL A 211 15.90 18.29 2.20
N GLY A 212 15.97 19.62 2.26
CA GLY A 212 16.10 20.46 1.07
C GLY A 212 17.33 20.12 0.25
N TRP A 213 18.49 20.03 0.89
CA TRP A 213 19.73 19.66 0.21
C TRP A 213 19.71 18.24 -0.38
N ALA A 214 19.08 17.29 0.30
CA ALA A 214 18.94 15.93 -0.24
C ALA A 214 18.07 15.91 -1.51
N VAL A 215 17.00 16.66 -1.54
CA VAL A 215 16.12 16.77 -2.72
C VAL A 215 16.85 17.50 -3.86
N ILE A 216 17.55 18.60 -3.56
CA ILE A 216 18.35 19.36 -4.55
C ILE A 216 19.47 18.50 -5.13
N ASP A 217 20.19 17.74 -4.29
CA ASP A 217 21.26 16.84 -4.77
C ASP A 217 20.71 15.77 -5.71
N TYR A 218 19.53 15.21 -5.39
CA TYR A 218 18.88 14.29 -6.32
C TYR A 218 18.48 14.97 -7.63
N ILE A 219 17.85 16.12 -7.58
CA ILE A 219 17.41 16.85 -8.79
C ILE A 219 18.59 17.17 -9.69
N LYS A 220 19.68 17.69 -9.13
CA LYS A 220 20.85 18.14 -9.90
C LYS A 220 21.75 16.99 -10.38
N ASN A 221 21.96 15.98 -9.53
CA ASN A 221 23.02 15.00 -9.69
C ASN A 221 22.54 13.55 -9.79
N GLY A 222 21.23 13.30 -9.70
CA GLY A 222 20.69 11.94 -9.71
C GLY A 222 19.48 11.74 -10.61
N ARG A 223 18.68 12.77 -10.84
CA ARG A 223 17.44 12.64 -11.58
C ARG A 223 17.71 12.39 -13.08
N PRO A 224 17.06 11.38 -13.71
CA PRO A 224 17.15 11.17 -15.15
C PRO A 224 16.70 12.41 -15.93
N GLN A 225 17.52 12.87 -16.86
CA GLN A 225 17.24 14.05 -17.67
C GLN A 225 16.51 13.72 -18.98
N TYR A 226 16.39 12.43 -19.31
CA TYR A 226 15.84 11.96 -20.59
C TYR A 226 14.31 11.91 -20.61
N TYR A 227 13.64 12.25 -19.51
CA TYR A 227 12.18 12.21 -19.39
C TYR A 227 11.66 13.57 -18.95
N GLU A 228 10.87 14.19 -19.83
CA GLU A 228 10.20 15.45 -19.52
C GLU A 228 9.02 15.19 -18.58
N SER A 229 9.18 15.55 -17.33
CA SER A 229 8.16 15.47 -16.30
C SER A 229 8.35 16.56 -15.28
N ASP A 230 7.27 17.13 -14.80
CA ASP A 230 7.25 18.06 -13.67
C ASP A 230 7.34 17.34 -12.31
N GLN A 231 7.23 15.99 -12.30
CA GLN A 231 7.43 15.20 -11.09
C GLN A 231 8.92 15.14 -10.72
N VAL A 232 9.19 15.31 -9.42
CA VAL A 232 10.56 15.30 -8.90
C VAL A 232 11.15 13.90 -8.96
N PHE A 233 10.42 12.89 -8.50
CA PHE A 233 10.95 11.53 -8.36
C PHE A 233 10.54 10.63 -9.52
N LEU A 234 11.55 10.07 -10.21
CA LEU A 234 11.38 9.23 -11.40
C LEU A 234 11.94 7.82 -11.16
N LYS A 235 11.49 6.87 -11.99
CA LYS A 235 12.14 5.56 -12.10
C LYS A 235 13.55 5.74 -12.70
N HIS A 236 14.47 4.86 -12.31
CA HIS A 236 15.83 4.81 -12.86
C HIS A 236 16.02 3.64 -13.83
N MET A 237 14.93 3.22 -14.44
CA MET A 237 14.89 2.23 -15.51
C MET A 237 14.06 2.80 -16.67
N PRO A 238 14.46 2.56 -17.92
CA PRO A 238 13.65 2.98 -19.06
C PRO A 238 12.17 2.54 -18.93
N PRO A 239 11.21 3.37 -19.30
CA PRO A 239 11.36 4.68 -19.94
C PRO A 239 11.61 5.87 -18.99
N PHE A 240 12.06 5.68 -17.76
CA PHE A 240 12.35 6.69 -16.73
C PHE A 240 11.12 7.53 -16.31
N ASP A 241 9.94 6.96 -16.50
CA ASP A 241 8.67 7.56 -16.15
C ASP A 241 8.50 7.78 -14.62
N PRO A 242 7.46 8.49 -14.20
CA PRO A 242 7.13 8.67 -12.80
C PRO A 242 6.98 7.36 -12.03
N ILE A 243 7.30 7.40 -10.74
CA ILE A 243 7.18 6.23 -9.86
C ILE A 243 5.69 5.92 -9.67
N GLY A 244 5.21 4.86 -10.32
CA GLY A 244 3.82 4.40 -10.23
C GLY A 244 3.46 3.77 -8.88
N ASN A 245 2.26 3.18 -8.84
CA ASN A 245 1.74 2.48 -7.65
C ASN A 245 2.46 1.14 -7.37
N GLU A 246 3.34 0.71 -8.25
CA GLU A 246 4.16 -0.47 -8.05
C GLU A 246 5.04 -0.31 -6.81
N ASN A 247 5.10 -1.35 -5.99
CA ASN A 247 5.60 -1.28 -4.62
C ASN A 247 7.13 -1.40 -4.50
N HIS A 248 7.88 -0.89 -5.50
CA HIS A 248 9.34 -1.01 -5.53
C HIS A 248 10.03 -0.30 -4.37
N MET A 249 9.48 0.83 -3.89
CA MET A 249 10.08 1.58 -2.79
C MET A 249 10.04 0.82 -1.46
N GLN A 250 9.04 -0.01 -1.22
CA GLN A 250 8.98 -0.87 -0.05
C GLN A 250 10.11 -1.92 -0.07
N GLN A 251 10.40 -2.49 -1.24
CA GLN A 251 11.50 -3.46 -1.39
C GLN A 251 12.87 -2.80 -1.18
N GLN A 252 13.05 -1.57 -1.65
CA GLN A 252 14.28 -0.81 -1.42
C GLN A 252 14.48 -0.50 0.06
N LEU A 253 13.43 -0.06 0.76
CA LEU A 253 13.51 0.18 2.20
C LEU A 253 13.95 -1.09 2.95
N VAL A 254 13.34 -2.25 2.63
CA VAL A 254 13.70 -3.55 3.18
C VAL A 254 15.16 -3.90 2.91
N ARG A 255 15.69 -3.56 1.72
CA ARG A 255 17.11 -3.76 1.37
C ARG A 255 18.03 -2.91 2.25
N TYR A 256 17.70 -1.63 2.48
CA TYR A 256 18.48 -0.75 3.35
C TYR A 256 18.42 -1.21 4.81
N MET A 257 17.26 -1.65 5.30
CA MET A 257 17.15 -2.24 6.63
C MET A 257 18.10 -3.45 6.81
N ARG A 258 18.14 -4.37 5.84
CA ARG A 258 19.05 -5.52 5.88
C ARG A 258 20.51 -5.09 5.90
N LYS A 259 20.89 -4.12 5.05
CA LYS A 259 22.25 -3.59 5.03
C LYS A 259 22.64 -2.94 6.35
N ALA A 260 21.70 -2.30 7.04
CA ALA A 260 21.89 -1.68 8.35
C ALA A 260 21.83 -2.68 9.52
N GLY A 261 21.71 -3.97 9.27
CA GLY A 261 21.59 -4.99 10.32
C GLY A 261 20.28 -4.94 11.13
N ILE A 262 19.26 -4.26 10.61
CA ILE A 262 17.96 -4.11 11.29
C ILE A 262 17.12 -5.36 11.05
N ASP A 263 16.80 -6.09 12.12
CA ASP A 263 15.99 -7.30 12.02
C ASP A 263 14.52 -6.97 11.73
N GLN A 264 14.06 -7.40 10.56
CA GLN A 264 12.68 -7.20 10.11
C GLN A 264 11.67 -8.11 10.84
N ARG A 265 12.12 -9.23 11.43
CA ARG A 265 11.24 -10.18 12.11
C ARG A 265 10.71 -9.62 13.42
N THR A 266 11.44 -8.72 14.04
CA THR A 266 11.06 -8.05 15.28
C THR A 266 10.17 -6.84 15.05
N LYS A 267 10.11 -6.32 13.82
CA LYS A 267 9.32 -5.14 13.46
C LYS A 267 8.05 -5.51 12.72
N LYS A 268 6.93 -5.43 13.40
CA LYS A 268 5.58 -5.68 12.82
C LYS A 268 5.23 -4.73 11.68
N HIS A 269 5.86 -3.55 11.60
CA HIS A 269 5.58 -2.53 10.59
C HIS A 269 6.89 -1.90 10.10
N SER A 270 7.43 -2.41 9.01
CA SER A 270 8.71 -2.00 8.43
C SER A 270 8.56 -1.23 7.11
N GLY A 271 7.44 -0.58 6.87
CA GLY A 271 7.15 0.12 5.63
C GLY A 271 7.35 1.64 5.72
N PHE A 272 7.27 2.32 4.59
CA PHE A 272 7.27 3.79 4.53
C PHE A 272 6.24 4.44 5.47
N HIS A 273 5.11 3.77 5.70
CA HIS A 273 4.11 4.27 6.64
C HIS A 273 4.63 4.33 8.09
N SER A 274 5.49 3.37 8.48
CA SER A 274 6.09 3.38 9.82
C SER A 274 7.16 4.46 9.99
N LEU A 275 7.87 4.84 8.93
CA LEU A 275 8.82 5.97 8.96
C LEU A 275 8.12 7.28 9.33
N ARG A 276 6.91 7.48 8.83
CA ARG A 276 6.11 8.67 9.16
C ARG A 276 5.82 8.81 10.66
N HIS A 277 5.68 7.69 11.39
CA HIS A 277 5.45 7.74 12.85
C HIS A 277 6.67 8.22 13.64
N SER A 278 7.82 8.28 13.02
CA SER A 278 9.08 8.73 13.63
C SER A 278 9.41 10.20 13.31
N ALA A 279 8.56 10.87 12.51
CA ALA A 279 8.84 12.22 12.00
C ALA A 279 9.07 13.22 13.13
N GLY A 280 8.25 13.19 14.19
CA GLY A 280 8.42 14.12 15.33
C GLY A 280 9.77 13.96 16.02
N SER A 281 10.22 12.74 16.24
CA SER A 281 11.51 12.46 16.89
C SER A 281 12.70 12.90 16.02
N MET A 282 12.62 12.67 14.71
CA MET A 282 13.66 13.10 13.77
C MET A 282 13.74 14.60 13.61
N LEU A 283 12.59 15.28 13.58
CA LEU A 283 12.53 16.73 13.45
C LEU A 283 13.15 17.42 14.67
N LEU A 284 12.79 16.97 15.87
CA LEU A 284 13.34 17.51 17.13
C LEU A 284 14.86 17.36 17.19
N GLU A 285 15.42 16.26 16.71
CA GLU A 285 16.88 16.09 16.74
C GLU A 285 17.60 16.90 15.65
N MET A 286 16.98 17.12 14.50
CA MET A 286 17.58 17.97 13.46
C MET A 286 17.54 19.45 13.78
N GLU A 287 16.61 19.90 14.64
CA GLU A 287 16.51 21.30 15.11
C GLU A 287 17.26 21.55 16.41
N THR A 288 17.78 20.52 17.08
CA THR A 288 18.62 20.68 18.28
C THR A 288 20.05 20.93 17.84
N PRO A 289 20.66 22.07 18.17
CA PRO A 289 22.05 22.40 17.81
C PRO A 289 23.06 21.47 18.48
#